data_8af790e38aba3f689b01a72808d7d334
#
_entry.id   8af790e38aba3f689b01a72808d7d334
#
_cell.length_a   1.000
_cell.length_b   1.000
_cell.length_c   1.000
_cell.angle_alpha   90.00
_cell.angle_beta   90.00
_cell.angle_gamma   90.00
#
_symmetry.space_group_name_H-M   'P 1'
#
loop_
_entity.id
_entity.type
_entity.pdbx_description
1 polymer ?
#
loop_
_entity_poly.entity_id
_entity_poly.type
_entity_poly.pdbx_seq_one_letter_code
_entity_poly.pdbx_strand_id
1 'polypeptide(L)'
;MASDSDATTVYTENDFFHYRILTDKDIKNAPKVTDDYYFEAHSGDGYEPSNSIIFKGATSAAPLRAYLETLGYVKEKRSLEVKEVWSKPERLNADFFYLYFNTATGDIELTKVIGNGHVISCPY
;
A
#
# COMPACT_ATOMS: atom_id res chain seq x y z
N MET A 1 -11.84 -22.79 -5.85
CA MET A 1 -11.37 -22.61 -5.93
C MET A 1 -11.07 -21.81 -6.64
N ALA A 2 -11.27 -21.60 -6.98
CA ALA A 2 -10.95 -20.87 -7.85
C ALA A 2 -10.32 -19.75 -7.44
N SER A 3 -10.74 -19.34 -6.77
CA SER A 3 -10.31 -18.33 -6.35
C SER A 3 -8.97 -18.10 -6.26
N ASP A 4 -8.47 -18.90 -6.06
CA ASP A 4 -7.20 -18.81 -6.02
C ASP A 4 -6.65 -17.94 -6.93
N SER A 5 -7.27 -17.55 -7.76
CA SER A 5 -6.73 -16.71 -8.74
C SER A 5 -6.29 -15.39 -8.21
N ASP A 6 -6.71 -14.95 -7.07
CA ASP A 6 -6.32 -13.62 -6.70
C ASP A 6 -4.87 -13.54 -6.26
N ALA A 7 -4.19 -14.60 -6.11
CA ALA A 7 -2.77 -14.55 -5.86
C ALA A 7 -2.37 -13.58 -4.75
N THR A 8 -3.16 -13.53 -3.70
CA THR A 8 -2.86 -12.69 -2.55
C THR A 8 -2.11 -13.49 -1.51
N THR A 9 -1.00 -12.95 -1.03
CA THR A 9 -0.21 -13.58 0.02
C THR A 9 -0.30 -12.73 1.27
N VAL A 10 -0.68 -13.32 2.39
CA VAL A 10 -0.73 -12.64 3.68
C VAL A 10 0.42 -13.16 4.51
N TYR A 11 1.21 -12.27 5.09
CA TYR A 11 2.41 -12.67 5.82
C TYR A 11 2.77 -11.65 6.87
N THR A 12 3.69 -12.00 7.77
CA THR A 12 4.19 -11.08 8.78
C THR A 12 5.71 -11.05 8.68
N GLU A 13 6.34 -10.22 9.48
CA GLU A 13 7.80 -10.16 9.54
C GLU A 13 8.39 -11.49 9.96
N ASN A 14 7.63 -12.31 10.68
CA ASN A 14 8.11 -13.59 11.13
C ASN A 14 8.23 -14.57 9.96
N ASP A 15 7.54 -14.32 8.90
CA ASP A 15 7.69 -15.12 7.69
C ASP A 15 8.81 -14.48 6.88
N PHE A 16 10.01 -14.73 7.32
CA PHE A 16 11.19 -14.03 6.82
C PHE A 16 11.34 -14.06 5.31
N PHE A 17 11.06 -15.22 4.71
CA PHE A 17 11.22 -15.36 3.27
C PHE A 17 10.26 -14.44 2.51
N HIS A 18 8.98 -14.51 2.83
CA HIS A 18 8.01 -13.65 2.15
C HIS A 18 8.26 -12.18 2.47
N TYR A 19 8.62 -11.90 3.72
CA TYR A 19 8.86 -10.53 4.10
C TYR A 19 10.00 -9.92 3.29
N ARG A 20 11.07 -10.66 3.08
CA ARG A 20 12.19 -10.15 2.30
C ARG A 20 11.88 -10.01 0.82
N ILE A 21 11.14 -10.99 0.27
CA ILE A 21 10.92 -11.05 -1.16
C ILE A 21 9.77 -10.17 -1.61
N LEU A 22 8.70 -10.12 -0.83
CA LEU A 22 7.47 -9.52 -1.30
C LEU A 22 7.23 -8.10 -0.82
N THR A 23 7.94 -7.64 0.22
CA THR A 23 7.63 -6.34 0.79
C THR A 23 8.36 -5.23 0.05
N ASP A 24 7.59 -4.30 -0.48
CA ASP A 24 8.15 -3.11 -1.09
C ASP A 24 8.85 -2.27 -0.01
N LYS A 25 9.95 -1.64 -0.36
CA LYS A 25 10.73 -0.91 0.64
C LYS A 25 9.94 0.22 1.29
N ASP A 26 9.05 0.86 0.56
CA ASP A 26 8.26 1.95 1.12
C ASP A 26 7.24 1.43 2.11
N ILE A 27 6.72 0.23 1.89
CA ILE A 27 5.80 -0.40 2.84
C ILE A 27 6.59 -0.90 4.05
N LYS A 28 7.77 -1.46 3.81
CA LYS A 28 8.61 -1.97 4.89
C LYS A 28 9.02 -0.84 5.83
N ASN A 29 9.31 0.32 5.29
CA ASN A 29 9.81 1.44 6.08
C ASN A 29 8.72 2.34 6.65
N ALA A 30 7.46 2.02 6.39
CA ALA A 30 6.36 2.82 6.93
C ALA A 30 6.39 2.76 8.45
N PRO A 31 6.04 3.87 9.11
CA PRO A 31 6.03 3.87 10.57
C PRO A 31 5.02 2.87 11.10
N LYS A 32 5.38 2.17 12.16
CA LYS A 32 4.50 1.17 12.74
C LYS A 32 3.64 1.87 13.77
N VAL A 33 2.40 2.14 13.41
CA VAL A 33 1.51 2.90 14.29
C VAL A 33 0.91 2.03 15.38
N THR A 34 0.96 0.69 15.20
CA THR A 34 0.57 -0.23 16.28
C THR A 34 1.50 -1.42 16.21
N ASP A 35 1.46 -2.25 17.25
CA ASP A 35 2.28 -3.47 17.30
C ASP A 35 1.58 -4.63 16.61
N ASP A 36 0.30 -4.50 16.31
CA ASP A 36 -0.48 -5.58 15.71
C ASP A 36 -0.68 -5.28 14.24
N TYR A 37 0.15 -5.84 13.38
CA TYR A 37 0.04 -5.58 11.96
C TYR A 37 0.51 -6.79 11.15
N TYR A 38 0.11 -6.80 9.89
CA TYR A 38 0.55 -7.84 8.97
C TYR A 38 0.63 -7.24 7.57
N PHE A 39 1.14 -8.02 6.62
CA PHE A 39 1.35 -7.54 5.26
C PHE A 39 0.55 -8.37 4.28
N GLU A 40 0.23 -7.76 3.15
CA GLU A 40 -0.38 -8.47 2.03
C GLU A 40 0.36 -8.09 0.76
N ALA A 41 0.53 -9.04 -0.12
CA ALA A 41 1.11 -8.80 -1.43
C ALA A 41 0.18 -9.38 -2.48
N HIS A 42 -0.11 -8.59 -3.52
CA HIS A 42 -0.94 -9.02 -4.63
C HIS A 42 -0.07 -9.05 -5.88
N SER A 43 -0.12 -10.14 -6.61
CA SER A 43 0.77 -10.31 -7.75
C SER A 43 0.41 -9.44 -8.93
N GLY A 44 -0.78 -8.91 -8.96
CA GLY A 44 -1.15 -8.06 -10.07
C GLY A 44 -1.60 -8.82 -11.29
N ASP A 45 -2.13 -9.99 -11.12
CA ASP A 45 -2.60 -10.78 -12.23
C ASP A 45 -3.78 -10.06 -12.89
N GLY A 46 -3.55 -9.47 -14.03
CA GLY A 46 -4.58 -8.71 -14.73
C GLY A 46 -4.70 -7.27 -14.29
N TYR A 47 -3.90 -6.83 -13.35
CA TYR A 47 -3.91 -5.45 -12.89
C TYR A 47 -2.61 -5.19 -12.17
N GLU A 48 -2.39 -3.96 -11.73
CA GLU A 48 -1.11 -3.61 -11.15
C GLU A 48 -0.87 -4.35 -9.85
N PRO A 49 0.34 -4.81 -9.61
CA PRO A 49 0.66 -5.43 -8.34
C PRO A 49 0.62 -4.41 -7.20
N SER A 50 0.38 -4.89 -6.01
CA SER A 50 0.33 -4.01 -4.86
C SER A 50 0.87 -4.70 -3.63
N ASN A 51 1.26 -3.89 -2.66
CA ASN A 51 1.77 -4.38 -1.38
C ASN A 51 1.16 -3.53 -0.29
N SER A 52 0.69 -4.14 0.77
CA SER A 52 -0.02 -3.44 1.83
C SER A 52 0.53 -3.81 3.19
N ILE A 53 0.41 -2.87 4.13
CA ILE A 53 0.60 -3.18 5.54
C ILE A 53 -0.70 -2.80 6.23
N ILE A 54 -1.23 -3.70 7.07
CA ILE A 54 -2.50 -3.50 7.72
C ILE A 54 -2.26 -3.45 9.22
N PHE A 55 -2.69 -2.37 9.86
CA PHE A 55 -2.54 -2.17 11.30
C PHE A 55 -3.88 -2.39 11.99
N LYS A 56 -3.86 -3.02 13.16
CA LYS A 56 -5.08 -3.24 13.93
C LYS A 56 -5.03 -2.40 15.20
N GLY A 57 -6.16 -1.84 15.57
CA GLY A 57 -6.25 -1.10 16.83
C GLY A 57 -5.56 0.25 16.82
N ALA A 58 -5.48 0.88 15.66
CA ALA A 58 -4.83 2.18 15.55
C ALA A 58 -5.78 3.29 15.95
N THR A 59 -5.22 4.39 16.44
CA THR A 59 -6.01 5.55 16.84
C THR A 59 -5.83 6.70 15.88
N SER A 60 -4.81 6.68 15.04
CA SER A 60 -4.57 7.80 14.14
C SER A 60 -3.74 7.36 12.95
N ALA A 61 -4.05 7.89 11.79
CA ALA A 61 -3.26 7.64 10.59
C ALA A 61 -2.30 8.80 10.32
N ALA A 62 -2.22 9.78 11.20
CA ALA A 62 -1.37 10.95 10.97
C ALA A 62 0.09 10.61 10.71
N PRO A 63 0.71 9.65 11.43
CA PRO A 63 2.11 9.33 11.13
C PRO A 63 2.29 8.79 9.71
N LEU A 64 1.29 8.07 9.20
CA LEU A 64 1.39 7.53 7.86
C LEU A 64 1.23 8.63 6.82
N ARG A 65 0.37 9.61 7.08
CA ARG A 65 0.26 10.75 6.18
C ARG A 65 1.56 11.53 6.12
N ALA A 66 2.16 11.78 7.28
CA ALA A 66 3.43 12.47 7.32
C ALA A 66 4.50 11.69 6.56
N TYR A 67 4.49 10.38 6.70
CA TYR A 67 5.46 9.55 6.01
C TYR A 67 5.29 9.68 4.49
N LEU A 68 4.06 9.65 3.99
CA LEU A 68 3.84 9.78 2.55
C LEU A 68 4.31 11.14 2.05
N GLU A 69 4.11 12.18 2.85
CA GLU A 69 4.59 13.50 2.47
C GLU A 69 6.10 13.54 2.38
N THR A 70 6.80 12.85 3.28
CA THR A 70 8.26 12.84 3.22
C THR A 70 8.75 12.12 1.98
N LEU A 71 7.96 11.22 1.42
CA LEU A 71 8.32 10.52 0.20
C LEU A 71 7.99 11.33 -1.05
N GLY A 72 7.34 12.48 -0.87
CA GLY A 72 7.01 13.34 -2.00
C GLY A 72 5.62 13.13 -2.56
N TYR A 73 4.78 12.39 -1.86
CA TYR A 73 3.42 12.15 -2.31
C TYR A 73 2.48 13.22 -1.77
N VAL A 74 1.43 13.49 -2.51
CA VAL A 74 0.41 14.44 -2.07
C VAL A 74 -0.95 13.78 -2.16
N LYS A 75 -1.84 14.17 -1.26
CA LYS A 75 -3.18 13.62 -1.23
C LYS A 75 -3.97 14.19 -2.40
N GLU A 76 -4.60 13.32 -3.16
CA GLU A 76 -5.36 13.74 -4.33
C GLU A 76 -6.75 14.19 -3.96
N LYS A 77 -7.32 15.04 -4.79
CA LYS A 77 -8.67 15.54 -4.55
C LYS A 77 -9.70 14.45 -4.65
N ARG A 78 -9.43 13.39 -5.39
CA ARG A 78 -10.39 12.30 -5.54
C ARG A 78 -10.47 11.41 -4.31
N SER A 79 -9.73 11.75 -3.27
CA SER A 79 -9.77 10.97 -2.04
C SER A 79 -11.17 10.97 -1.46
N LEU A 80 -11.58 9.82 -0.94
CA LEU A 80 -12.85 9.71 -0.24
C LEU A 80 -12.62 9.94 1.24
N GLU A 81 -13.72 10.09 1.97
CA GLU A 81 -13.63 10.38 3.38
C GLU A 81 -12.77 9.37 4.14
N VAL A 82 -12.95 8.09 3.86
CA VAL A 82 -12.22 7.05 4.59
C VAL A 82 -11.05 6.50 3.81
N LYS A 83 -10.98 6.76 2.52
CA LYS A 83 -9.91 6.19 1.69
C LYS A 83 -9.25 7.31 0.91
N GLU A 84 -8.01 7.58 1.24
CA GLU A 84 -7.25 8.64 0.63
C GLU A 84 -6.37 8.08 -0.48
N VAL A 85 -6.19 8.84 -1.54
CA VAL A 85 -5.32 8.47 -2.64
C VAL A 85 -4.17 9.47 -2.65
N TRP A 86 -2.95 8.96 -2.66
CA TRP A 86 -1.74 9.79 -2.62
C TRP A 86 -0.88 9.48 -3.82
N SER A 87 -0.42 10.49 -4.51
CA SER A 87 0.39 10.31 -5.70
C SER A 87 1.43 11.40 -5.80
N LYS A 88 2.37 11.21 -6.72
CA LYS A 88 3.38 12.24 -7.01
C LYS A 88 2.93 13.00 -8.23
N PRO A 89 2.60 14.27 -8.09
CA PRO A 89 1.99 15.00 -9.19
C PRO A 89 2.87 15.14 -10.42
N GLU A 90 4.17 15.14 -10.23
CA GLU A 90 5.04 15.33 -11.38
C GLU A 90 5.35 14.03 -12.12
N ARG A 91 4.81 12.91 -11.68
CA ARG A 91 5.14 11.63 -12.29
C ARG A 91 3.89 10.90 -12.69
N LEU A 92 3.60 10.95 -13.97
CA LEU A 92 2.45 10.24 -14.48
C LEU A 92 2.75 8.75 -14.47
N ASN A 93 1.79 7.95 -14.20
CA ASN A 93 1.93 6.49 -14.20
C ASN A 93 2.91 5.98 -13.17
N ALA A 94 3.20 6.79 -12.18
CA ALA A 94 4.07 6.36 -11.11
C ALA A 94 3.27 5.58 -10.10
N ASP A 95 3.98 5.00 -9.13
CA ASP A 95 3.34 4.33 -8.04
C ASP A 95 2.45 5.30 -7.28
N PHE A 96 1.43 4.79 -6.65
CA PHE A 96 0.60 5.61 -5.79
C PHE A 96 0.18 4.80 -4.58
N PHE A 97 -0.35 5.49 -3.56
CA PHE A 97 -0.75 4.85 -2.33
C PHE A 97 -2.22 5.06 -2.06
N TYR A 98 -2.85 4.06 -1.46
CA TYR A 98 -4.14 4.21 -0.83
C TYR A 98 -3.93 4.16 0.68
N LEU A 99 -4.59 5.05 1.39
CA LEU A 99 -4.56 5.04 2.85
C LEU A 99 -6.00 4.97 3.34
N TYR A 100 -6.35 3.86 3.96
CA TYR A 100 -7.70 3.62 4.43
C TYR A 100 -7.69 3.53 5.95
N PHE A 101 -8.57 4.24 6.60
CA PHE A 101 -8.65 4.22 8.06
C PHE A 101 -10.11 4.01 8.45
N ASN A 102 -10.40 2.88 9.08
CA ASN A 102 -11.72 2.61 9.61
C ASN A 102 -11.71 2.99 11.08
N THR A 103 -12.28 4.15 11.39
CA THR A 103 -12.22 4.66 12.75
C THR A 103 -13.08 3.85 13.70
N ALA A 104 -14.06 3.11 13.20
CA ALA A 104 -14.91 2.30 14.07
C ALA A 104 -14.16 1.09 14.61
N THR A 105 -13.26 0.51 13.82
CA THR A 105 -12.53 -0.69 14.23
C THR A 105 -11.08 -0.40 14.58
N GLY A 106 -10.55 0.72 14.14
CA GLY A 106 -9.14 1.02 14.34
C GLY A 106 -8.23 0.37 13.32
N ASP A 107 -8.79 -0.15 12.22
CA ASP A 107 -7.97 -0.77 11.20
C ASP A 107 -7.45 0.29 10.24
N ILE A 108 -6.17 0.25 9.93
CA ILE A 108 -5.58 1.11 8.93
C ILE A 108 -4.92 0.23 7.90
N GLU A 109 -5.13 0.54 6.63
CA GLU A 109 -4.48 -0.17 5.55
C GLU A 109 -3.74 0.83 4.69
N LEU A 110 -2.43 0.66 4.55
CA LEU A 110 -1.61 1.46 3.65
C LEU A 110 -1.18 0.56 2.52
N THR A 111 -1.60 0.88 1.31
CA THR A 111 -1.34 0.05 0.13
C THR A 111 -0.56 0.85 -0.88
N LYS A 112 0.55 0.30 -1.35
CA LYS A 112 1.29 0.89 -2.45
C LYS A 112 0.95 0.10 -3.71
N VAL A 113 0.43 0.78 -4.71
CA VAL A 113 0.14 0.18 -6.01
C VAL A 113 1.30 0.50 -6.91
N ILE A 114 1.90 -0.53 -7.49
CA ILE A 114 3.09 -0.36 -8.32
C ILE A 114 2.62 0.12 -9.68
N GLY A 115 3.02 1.33 -10.03
CA GLY A 115 2.62 1.88 -11.30
C GLY A 115 3.28 1.16 -12.44
N ASN A 116 2.59 1.15 -13.56
CA ASN A 116 3.07 0.48 -14.69
C ASN A 116 3.63 1.40 -15.70
N GLY A 117 4.36 2.37 -15.24
CA GLY A 117 4.91 3.32 -16.15
C GLY A 117 5.70 2.68 -17.24
N HIS A 118 6.31 1.58 -16.93
CA HIS A 118 7.10 0.93 -17.93
C HIS A 118 6.25 0.40 -19.04
N VAL A 119 5.06 0.17 -18.79
CA VAL A 119 4.20 -0.35 -19.80
C VAL A 119 4.06 0.62 -20.87
N ILE A 120 4.13 1.84 -20.52
CA ILE A 120 3.98 2.81 -21.47
C ILE A 120 5.04 2.74 -22.41
N SER A 121 6.01 2.28 -21.90
CA SER A 121 7.02 2.14 -22.78
C SER A 121 6.70 1.29 -23.84
N CYS A 122 5.86 1.02 -23.84
CA CYS A 122 5.61 0.37 -24.81
C CYS A 122 5.39 0.98 -25.85
N PRO A 123 5.57 1.31 -26.21
CA PRO A 123 5.63 1.64 -27.05
C PRO A 123 5.67 1.89 -27.91
N TYR A 124 5.50 1.93 -27.76
CA TYR A 124 5.60 2.14 -28.31
C TYR A 124 5.62 2.40 -28.77
#